data_260eab266ed4a176fc93b21c91205752
#
_entry.id   260eab266ed4a176fc93b21c91205752
#
_cell.length_a   1.000
_cell.length_b   1.000
_cell.length_c   1.000
_cell.angle_alpha   90.00
_cell.angle_beta   90.00
_cell.angle_gamma   90.00
#
_symmetry.space_group_name_H-M   'P 1'
#
loop_
_entity.id
_entity.type
_entity.pdbx_description
1 polymer ?
#
loop_
_entity_poly.entity_id
_entity_poly.type
_entity_poly.pdbx_seq_one_letter_code
_entity_poly.pdbx_strand_id
1 'polypeptide(L)'
;MKVKKVAINNRKRAFDIVTSEGAYEFPFTRLRLPPSERDPIRKVEPDTEVGLQGFTYRLASGKEDTILIDQVLEYSKDPEYLRQALLFKLTLKAQKQMKTLGVSKREVIRRMDTTPTQFYRLMDQTNTRKTIDQMVRLLAALDCSVGVVFGAAA
;
A
#
# COMPACT_ATOMS: atom_id res chain seq x y z
N MET A 1 13.14 -10.58 15.97
CA MET A 1 11.80 -10.20 15.48
C MET A 1 11.07 -11.45 15.03
N LYS A 2 9.82 -11.62 15.45
CA LYS A 2 9.00 -12.79 15.10
C LYS A 2 7.71 -12.36 14.46
N VAL A 3 7.29 -13.06 13.41
CA VAL A 3 5.99 -12.86 12.76
C VAL A 3 4.90 -13.44 13.67
N LYS A 4 3.97 -12.58 14.07
CA LYS A 4 2.81 -12.96 14.90
C LYS A 4 1.59 -13.27 14.06
N LYS A 5 1.39 -12.50 12.99
CA LYS A 5 0.24 -12.63 12.11
C LYS A 5 0.62 -12.19 10.71
N VAL A 6 0.09 -12.85 9.72
CA VAL A 6 0.18 -12.45 8.32
C VAL A 6 -1.18 -12.64 7.67
N ALA A 7 -1.57 -11.71 6.82
CA ALA A 7 -2.85 -11.73 6.11
C ALA A 7 -2.65 -11.36 4.63
N ILE A 8 -3.50 -11.91 3.79
CA ILE A 8 -3.55 -11.59 2.37
C ILE A 8 -4.41 -10.33 2.19
N ASN A 9 -3.82 -9.28 1.61
CA ASN A 9 -4.54 -8.07 1.24
C ASN A 9 -4.64 -7.97 -0.29
N ASN A 10 -5.70 -8.52 -0.85
CA ASN A 10 -5.90 -8.53 -2.31
C ASN A 10 -6.15 -7.14 -2.89
N ARG A 11 -6.68 -6.22 -2.09
CA ARG A 11 -6.91 -4.83 -2.52
C ARG A 11 -5.61 -4.10 -2.77
N LYS A 12 -4.62 -4.30 -1.90
CA LYS A 12 -3.27 -3.74 -2.04
C LYS A 12 -2.35 -4.61 -2.90
N ARG A 13 -2.73 -5.86 -3.15
CA ARG A 13 -1.88 -6.89 -3.74
C ARG A 13 -0.58 -7.06 -2.95
N ALA A 14 -0.74 -7.23 -1.65
CA ALA A 14 0.35 -7.35 -0.69
C ALA A 14 -0.03 -8.26 0.48
N PHE A 15 0.97 -8.71 1.22
CA PHE A 15 0.77 -9.28 2.55
C PHE A 15 0.84 -8.16 3.59
N ASP A 16 -0.06 -8.20 4.56
CA ASP A 16 0.02 -7.41 5.78
C ASP A 16 0.62 -8.28 6.88
N ILE A 17 1.73 -7.84 7.46
CA ILE A 17 2.54 -8.63 8.38
C ILE A 17 2.61 -7.90 9.72
N VAL A 18 2.25 -8.58 10.81
CA VAL A 18 2.40 -8.08 12.17
C VAL A 18 3.50 -8.88 12.85
N THR A 19 4.48 -8.18 13.37
CA THR A 19 5.61 -8.78 14.10
C THR A 19 5.60 -8.37 15.57
N SER A 20 6.56 -8.88 16.34
CA SER A 20 6.80 -8.46 17.72
C SER A 20 7.21 -6.98 17.86
N GLU A 21 7.66 -6.34 16.77
CA GLU A 21 8.25 -4.99 16.78
C GLU A 21 7.49 -3.98 15.92
N GLY A 22 6.51 -4.42 15.12
CA GLY A 22 5.73 -3.51 14.29
C GLY A 22 4.97 -4.21 13.18
N ALA A 23 4.31 -3.41 12.36
CA ALA A 23 3.55 -3.85 11.20
C ALA A 23 4.28 -3.47 9.90
N TYR A 24 4.24 -4.37 8.94
CA TYR A 24 4.93 -4.24 7.65
C TYR A 24 4.03 -4.70 6.51
N GLU A 25 4.41 -4.36 5.30
CA GLU A 25 3.78 -4.83 4.06
C GLU A 25 4.83 -5.48 3.16
N PHE A 26 4.41 -6.48 2.39
CA PHE A 26 5.26 -7.08 1.37
C PHE A 26 4.45 -7.35 0.09
N PRO A 27 4.78 -6.72 -1.05
CA PRO A 27 3.94 -6.77 -2.24
C PRO A 27 4.10 -8.07 -3.02
N PHE A 28 3.03 -8.49 -3.69
CA PHE A 28 3.04 -9.68 -4.54
C PHE A 28 4.02 -9.57 -5.72
N THR A 29 4.34 -8.34 -6.14
CA THR A 29 5.32 -8.09 -7.21
C THR A 29 6.75 -8.48 -6.85
N ARG A 30 7.04 -8.63 -5.56
CA ARG A 30 8.35 -9.07 -5.05
C ARG A 30 8.43 -10.57 -4.78
N LEU A 31 7.36 -11.31 -5.01
CA LEU A 31 7.33 -12.74 -4.78
C LEU A 31 8.01 -13.50 -5.91
N ARG A 32 8.76 -14.53 -5.55
CA ARG A 32 9.35 -15.46 -6.52
C ARG A 32 8.28 -16.27 -7.25
N LEU A 33 7.20 -16.62 -6.55
CA LEU A 33 6.02 -17.27 -7.10
C LEU A 33 4.84 -16.29 -7.06
N PRO A 34 4.71 -15.39 -8.05
CA PRO A 34 3.64 -14.40 -8.03
C PRO A 34 2.28 -15.05 -8.29
N PRO A 35 1.23 -14.62 -7.57
CA PRO A 35 -0.12 -15.08 -7.84
C PRO A 35 -0.65 -14.55 -9.17
N SER A 36 -1.59 -15.28 -9.75
CA SER A 36 -2.35 -14.87 -10.94
C SER A 36 -3.84 -15.13 -10.72
N GLU A 37 -4.69 -14.68 -11.64
CA GLU A 37 -6.12 -14.97 -11.59
C GLU A 37 -6.40 -16.48 -11.60
N ARG A 38 -5.60 -17.25 -12.34
CA ARG A 38 -5.72 -18.71 -12.45
C ARG A 38 -5.07 -19.46 -11.30
N ASP A 39 -4.14 -18.81 -10.60
CA ASP A 39 -3.38 -19.41 -9.50
C ASP A 39 -3.23 -18.40 -8.34
N PRO A 40 -4.33 -18.06 -7.66
CA PRO A 40 -4.32 -17.11 -6.55
C PRO A 40 -3.67 -17.71 -5.30
N ILE A 41 -3.29 -16.83 -4.37
CA ILE A 41 -2.84 -17.24 -3.05
C ILE A 41 -4.04 -17.78 -2.26
N ARG A 42 -3.92 -19.00 -1.75
CA ARG A 42 -4.97 -19.67 -0.97
C ARG A 42 -4.74 -19.64 0.52
N LYS A 43 -3.48 -19.65 0.94
CA LYS A 43 -3.11 -19.73 2.35
C LYS A 43 -1.84 -18.94 2.61
N VAL A 44 -1.78 -18.32 3.78
CA VAL A 44 -0.57 -17.71 4.32
C VAL A 44 -0.56 -17.90 5.83
N GLU A 45 0.60 -18.22 6.38
CA GLU A 45 0.75 -18.42 7.83
C GLU A 45 2.20 -18.14 8.25
N PRO A 46 2.40 -17.69 9.51
CA PRO A 46 3.74 -17.62 10.07
C PRO A 46 4.41 -18.99 10.02
N ASP A 47 5.69 -19.03 9.69
CA ASP A 47 6.42 -20.27 9.48
C ASP A 47 7.18 -20.66 10.74
N THR A 48 6.76 -21.77 11.35
CA THR A 48 7.38 -22.32 12.56
C THR A 48 8.73 -23.00 12.29
N GLU A 49 8.93 -23.50 11.07
CA GLU A 49 10.17 -24.19 10.70
C GLU A 49 11.37 -23.24 10.67
N VAL A 50 11.12 -21.97 10.35
CA VAL A 50 12.13 -20.90 10.43
C VAL A 50 12.05 -20.10 11.74
N GLY A 51 11.50 -20.69 12.78
CA GLY A 51 11.41 -20.07 14.11
C GLY A 51 10.53 -18.80 14.16
N LEU A 52 9.51 -18.71 13.31
CA LEU A 52 8.65 -17.55 13.13
C LEU A 52 9.39 -16.32 12.59
N GLN A 53 10.56 -16.49 12.00
CA GLN A 53 11.32 -15.41 11.36
C GLN A 53 10.91 -15.21 9.88
N GLY A 54 9.77 -15.73 9.50
CA GLY A 54 9.20 -15.63 8.18
C GLY A 54 7.77 -16.12 8.13
N PHE A 55 7.22 -16.14 6.93
CA PHE A 55 5.88 -16.68 6.66
C PHE A 55 5.89 -17.44 5.35
N THR A 56 5.02 -18.44 5.25
CA THR A 56 4.87 -19.26 4.05
C THR A 56 3.50 -19.02 3.43
N TYR A 57 3.47 -18.84 2.12
CA TYR A 57 2.23 -18.74 1.36
C TYR A 57 2.13 -19.88 0.35
N ARG A 58 0.90 -20.29 0.06
CA ARG A 58 0.58 -21.36 -0.89
C ARG A 58 -0.38 -20.86 -1.95
N LEU A 59 -0.06 -21.13 -3.21
CA LEU A 59 -0.93 -20.88 -4.34
C LEU A 59 -1.98 -21.98 -4.50
N ALA A 60 -3.03 -21.72 -5.26
CA ALA A 60 -4.07 -22.71 -5.57
C ALA A 60 -3.51 -23.97 -6.23
N SER A 61 -2.43 -23.85 -7.01
CA SER A 61 -1.72 -24.98 -7.62
C SER A 61 -1.01 -25.89 -6.62
N GLY A 62 -0.89 -25.49 -5.35
CA GLY A 62 -0.13 -26.19 -4.33
C GLY A 62 1.33 -25.77 -4.22
N LYS A 63 1.83 -24.94 -5.13
CA LYS A 63 3.18 -24.36 -5.03
C LYS A 63 3.24 -23.41 -3.84
N GLU A 64 4.34 -23.46 -3.11
CA GLU A 64 4.55 -22.63 -1.94
C GLU A 64 5.95 -22.01 -1.89
N ASP A 65 6.09 -20.91 -1.18
CA ASP A 65 7.35 -20.25 -0.93
C ASP A 65 7.34 -19.57 0.45
N THR A 66 8.53 -19.41 1.01
CA THR A 66 8.72 -18.77 2.31
C THR A 66 9.42 -17.44 2.15
N ILE A 67 8.85 -16.41 2.77
CA ILE A 67 9.42 -15.06 2.81
C ILE A 67 10.01 -14.84 4.21
N LEU A 68 11.30 -14.56 4.27
CA LEU A 68 11.97 -14.22 5.53
C LEU A 68 11.73 -12.76 5.91
N ILE A 69 11.68 -12.49 7.20
CA ILE A 69 11.44 -11.13 7.71
C ILE A 69 12.53 -10.14 7.23
N ASP A 70 13.75 -10.59 7.02
CA ASP A 70 14.83 -9.75 6.51
C ASP A 70 14.51 -9.18 5.11
N GLN A 71 13.85 -9.97 4.27
CA GLN A 71 13.38 -9.51 2.95
C GLN A 71 12.30 -8.42 3.09
N VAL A 72 11.41 -8.57 4.06
CA VAL A 72 10.36 -7.58 4.37
C VAL A 72 10.98 -6.28 4.87
N LEU A 73 11.96 -6.37 5.77
CA LEU A 73 12.66 -5.20 6.32
C LEU A 73 13.47 -4.47 5.25
N GLU A 74 14.14 -5.20 4.38
CA GLU A 74 14.87 -4.62 3.25
C GLU A 74 13.91 -3.86 2.32
N TYR A 75 12.79 -4.47 1.98
CA TYR A 75 11.75 -3.82 1.18
C TYR A 75 11.18 -2.57 1.86
N SER A 76 10.96 -2.59 3.16
CA SER A 76 10.38 -1.46 3.91
C SER A 76 11.27 -0.20 3.88
N LYS A 77 12.54 -0.33 3.56
CA LYS A 77 13.51 0.77 3.40
C LYS A 77 13.68 1.21 1.95
N ASP A 78 13.04 0.53 1.01
CA ASP A 78 13.10 0.88 -0.41
C ASP A 78 12.45 2.26 -0.64
N PRO A 79 13.16 3.23 -1.23
CA PRO A 79 12.61 4.58 -1.45
C PRO A 79 11.36 4.57 -2.33
N GLU A 80 11.28 3.68 -3.31
CA GLU A 80 10.12 3.58 -4.19
C GLU A 80 8.89 3.05 -3.44
N TYR A 81 9.08 2.07 -2.56
CA TYR A 81 8.01 1.61 -1.66
C TYR A 81 7.49 2.76 -0.78
N LEU A 82 8.41 3.51 -0.15
CA LEU A 82 8.04 4.65 0.71
C LEU A 82 7.27 5.71 -0.06
N ARG A 83 7.68 6.01 -1.29
CA ARG A 83 6.98 6.93 -2.18
C ARG A 83 5.56 6.44 -2.49
N GLN A 84 5.42 5.19 -2.90
CA GLN A 84 4.11 4.60 -3.23
C GLN A 84 3.20 4.53 -2.01
N ALA A 85 3.73 4.16 -0.84
CA ALA A 85 2.99 4.13 0.42
C ALA A 85 2.45 5.53 0.79
N LEU A 86 3.27 6.56 0.59
CA LEU A 86 2.86 7.94 0.83
C LEU A 86 1.75 8.38 -0.13
N LEU A 87 1.92 8.13 -1.43
CA LEU A 87 0.89 8.41 -2.44
C LEU A 87 -0.44 7.72 -2.12
N PHE A 88 -0.39 6.49 -1.70
CA PHE A 88 -1.57 5.73 -1.29
C PHE A 88 -2.30 6.41 -0.12
N LYS A 89 -1.57 6.76 0.94
CA LYS A 89 -2.14 7.46 2.11
C LYS A 89 -2.77 8.80 1.73
N LEU A 90 -2.09 9.58 0.90
CA LEU A 90 -2.62 10.86 0.42
C LEU A 90 -3.91 10.66 -0.39
N THR A 91 -3.95 9.64 -1.22
CA THR A 91 -5.13 9.32 -2.04
C THR A 91 -6.32 8.90 -1.17
N LEU A 92 -6.11 8.03 -0.18
CA LEU A 92 -7.17 7.64 0.76
C LEU A 92 -7.71 8.83 1.53
N LYS A 93 -6.84 9.76 1.94
CA LYS A 93 -7.26 10.99 2.61
C LYS A 93 -8.08 11.87 1.69
N ALA A 94 -7.69 12.01 0.42
CA ALA A 94 -8.47 12.76 -0.57
C ALA A 94 -9.86 12.15 -0.80
N GLN A 95 -9.94 10.83 -0.93
CA GLN A 95 -11.22 10.12 -1.08
C GLN A 95 -12.14 10.36 0.13
N LYS A 96 -11.58 10.27 1.34
CA LYS A 96 -12.32 10.52 2.58
C LYS A 96 -12.77 11.98 2.67
N GLN A 97 -11.91 12.91 2.32
CA GLN A 97 -12.19 14.34 2.37
C GLN A 97 -13.28 14.75 1.38
N MET A 98 -13.33 14.16 0.20
CA MET A 98 -14.42 14.34 -0.77
C MET A 98 -15.78 14.01 -0.15
N LYS A 99 -15.87 12.89 0.56
CA LYS A 99 -17.10 12.45 1.21
C LYS A 99 -17.49 13.37 2.37
N THR A 100 -16.50 13.80 3.17
CA THR A 100 -16.72 14.63 4.35
C THR A 100 -17.20 16.03 3.99
N LEU A 101 -16.60 16.68 2.97
CA LEU A 101 -16.97 18.03 2.55
C LEU A 101 -18.26 18.09 1.75
N GLY A 102 -18.66 16.99 1.10
CA GLY A 102 -19.82 16.99 0.21
C GLY A 102 -19.66 17.90 -1.02
N VAL A 103 -18.42 18.26 -1.36
CA VAL A 103 -18.11 19.06 -2.54
C VAL A 103 -18.22 18.21 -3.80
N SER A 104 -18.77 18.77 -4.88
CA SER A 104 -18.87 18.06 -6.15
C SER A 104 -17.50 17.89 -6.82
N LYS A 105 -17.35 16.82 -7.60
CA LYS A 105 -16.15 16.59 -8.41
C LYS A 105 -15.87 17.75 -9.36
N ARG A 106 -16.92 18.30 -9.97
CA ARG A 106 -16.81 19.46 -10.86
C ARG A 106 -16.20 20.67 -10.15
N GLU A 107 -16.59 20.95 -8.92
CA GLU A 107 -16.08 22.06 -8.13
C GLU A 107 -14.58 21.84 -7.79
N VAL A 108 -14.18 20.64 -7.42
CA VAL A 108 -12.77 20.32 -7.14
C VAL A 108 -11.93 20.46 -8.40
N ILE A 109 -12.41 19.97 -9.55
CA ILE A 109 -11.75 20.11 -10.85
C ILE A 109 -11.55 21.59 -11.18
N ARG A 110 -12.56 22.41 -10.96
CA ARG A 110 -12.49 23.88 -11.15
C ARG A 110 -11.43 24.51 -10.23
N ARG A 111 -11.44 24.18 -8.94
CA ARG A 111 -10.48 24.70 -7.95
C ARG A 111 -9.04 24.36 -8.31
N MET A 112 -8.82 23.17 -8.86
CA MET A 112 -7.50 22.71 -9.29
C MET A 112 -7.07 23.24 -10.65
N ASP A 113 -7.98 23.84 -11.42
CA ASP A 113 -7.74 24.22 -12.81
C ASP A 113 -7.20 23.03 -13.63
N THR A 114 -7.91 21.91 -13.55
CA THR A 114 -7.51 20.65 -14.17
C THR A 114 -8.63 20.04 -15.02
N THR A 115 -8.40 18.88 -15.57
CA THR A 115 -9.39 18.14 -16.38
C THR A 115 -10.02 17.00 -15.59
N PRO A 116 -11.23 16.52 -15.97
CA PRO A 116 -11.84 15.36 -15.36
C PRO A 116 -10.92 14.12 -15.40
N THR A 117 -10.27 13.89 -16.54
CA THR A 117 -9.33 12.75 -16.71
C THR A 117 -8.20 12.82 -15.70
N GLN A 118 -7.58 13.97 -15.53
CA GLN A 118 -6.50 14.16 -14.56
C GLN A 118 -6.99 14.01 -13.12
N PHE A 119 -8.16 14.54 -12.81
CA PHE A 119 -8.79 14.39 -11.49
C PHE A 119 -9.00 12.92 -11.14
N TYR A 120 -9.56 12.11 -12.04
CA TYR A 120 -9.77 10.68 -11.81
C TYR A 120 -8.46 9.92 -11.65
N ARG A 121 -7.42 10.28 -12.40
CA ARG A 121 -6.09 9.70 -12.22
C ARG A 121 -5.52 9.96 -10.82
N LEU A 122 -5.70 11.17 -10.29
CA LEU A 122 -5.23 11.52 -8.95
C LEU A 122 -6.02 10.82 -7.85
N MET A 123 -7.32 10.60 -8.06
CA MET A 123 -8.19 9.91 -7.10
C MET A 123 -8.05 8.39 -7.13
N ASP A 124 -7.38 7.84 -8.12
CA ASP A 124 -7.15 6.41 -8.25
C ASP A 124 -6.00 5.96 -7.33
N GLN A 125 -6.35 5.18 -6.31
CA GLN A 125 -5.39 4.67 -5.32
C GLN A 125 -4.39 3.68 -5.90
N THR A 126 -4.67 3.09 -7.07
CA THR A 126 -3.77 2.13 -7.75
C THR A 126 -2.77 2.82 -8.66
N ASN A 127 -2.98 4.09 -8.98
CA ASN A 127 -2.07 4.86 -9.82
C ASN A 127 -0.87 5.36 -9.01
N THR A 128 0.31 4.82 -9.32
CA THR A 128 1.59 5.18 -8.69
C THR A 128 2.42 6.18 -9.50
N ARG A 129 1.93 6.60 -10.67
CA ARG A 129 2.65 7.53 -11.56
C ARG A 129 2.37 9.01 -11.25
N LYS A 130 1.41 9.29 -10.40
CA LYS A 130 1.14 10.65 -9.92
C LYS A 130 2.24 11.12 -8.96
N THR A 131 2.34 12.42 -8.74
CA THR A 131 3.37 13.01 -7.89
C THR A 131 2.81 13.46 -6.54
N ILE A 132 3.69 13.58 -5.55
CA ILE A 132 3.34 14.14 -4.24
C ILE A 132 2.81 15.57 -4.39
N ASP A 133 3.43 16.38 -5.25
CA ASP A 133 2.99 17.75 -5.54
C ASP A 133 1.53 17.80 -6.04
N GLN A 134 1.18 16.93 -6.98
CA GLN A 134 -0.19 16.82 -7.47
C GLN A 134 -1.18 16.46 -6.36
N MET A 135 -0.80 15.55 -5.46
CA MET A 135 -1.64 15.12 -4.35
C MET A 135 -1.80 16.22 -3.29
N VAL A 136 -0.75 17.00 -3.02
CA VAL A 136 -0.83 18.16 -2.12
C VAL A 136 -1.81 19.20 -2.68
N ARG A 137 -1.76 19.48 -3.97
CA ARG A 137 -2.68 20.41 -4.65
C ARG A 137 -4.12 19.90 -4.59
N LEU A 138 -4.35 18.61 -4.80
CA LEU A 138 -5.68 18.00 -4.69
C LEU A 138 -6.23 18.17 -3.26
N LEU A 139 -5.44 17.86 -2.25
CA LEU A 139 -5.85 17.99 -0.86
C LEU A 139 -6.12 19.45 -0.47
N ALA A 140 -5.32 20.39 -0.95
CA ALA A 140 -5.56 21.81 -0.75
C ALA A 140 -6.90 22.25 -1.37
N ALA A 141 -7.24 21.78 -2.56
CA ALA A 141 -8.53 22.02 -3.19
C ALA A 141 -9.72 21.40 -2.41
N LEU A 142 -9.45 20.43 -1.56
CA LEU A 142 -10.39 19.80 -0.65
C LEU A 142 -10.34 20.39 0.78
N ASP A 143 -9.77 21.56 0.93
CA ASP A 143 -9.63 22.27 2.22
C ASP A 143 -8.85 21.45 3.27
N CYS A 144 -7.91 20.63 2.81
CA CYS A 144 -7.06 19.77 3.66
C CYS A 144 -5.60 20.15 3.52
N SER A 145 -4.98 20.61 4.60
CA SER A 145 -3.54 20.87 4.64
C SER A 145 -2.76 19.58 4.91
N VAL A 146 -1.56 19.50 4.34
CA VAL A 146 -0.62 18.39 4.54
C VAL A 146 0.54 18.87 5.37
N GLY A 147 0.76 18.22 6.51
CA GLY A 147 1.95 18.41 7.34
C GLY A 147 2.89 17.21 7.21
N VAL A 148 4.13 17.41 7.61
CA VAL A 148 5.15 16.36 7.60
C VAL A 148 5.59 16.08 9.03
N VAL A 149 5.57 14.79 9.40
CA VAL A 149 6.10 14.31 10.67
C VAL A 149 7.17 13.27 10.35
N PHE A 150 8.37 13.48 10.89
CA PHE A 150 9.46 12.55 10.73
C PHE A 150 9.37 11.48 11.83
N GLY A 151 9.28 10.21 11.42
CA GLY A 151 9.40 9.08 12.32
C GLY A 151 10.85 8.70 12.54
N ALA A 152 11.14 8.04 13.68
CA ALA A 152 12.42 7.36 13.82
C ALA A 152 12.52 6.28 12.74
N ALA A 153 13.65 6.23 12.02
CA ALA A 153 13.94 5.14 11.11
C ALA A 153 13.98 3.84 11.94
N ALA A 154 13.07 2.94 11.64
CA ALA A 154 13.04 1.63 12.27
C ALA A 154 14.23 0.80 11.79
#